data_1f09914dadc2eb69eddfb03c5e9f40c7
#
_entry.id   1f09914dadc2eb69eddfb03c5e9f40c7
#
_cell.length_a   1.000
_cell.length_b   1.000
_cell.length_c   1.000
_cell.angle_alpha   90.00
_cell.angle_beta   90.00
_cell.angle_gamma   90.00
#
_symmetry.space_group_name_H-M   'P 1'
#
loop_
_entity.id
_entity.type
_entity.pdbx_description
1 polymer ?
#
loop_
_entity_poly.entity_id
_entity_poly.type
_entity_poly.pdbx_seq_one_letter_code
_entity_poly.pdbx_strand_id
1 'polypeptide(L)'
;ASPPSQRIRAIQALQAEGYDVAIRLSPIIEEYMDFDKLNDLGIERCVVEFLRVNSWIKQWFRGVDFSKYTVRQGGYYHLPLKEKQRIVEKIHIPQKTICEDVTEHYQFWRDFVNPNKEDCCNLRKTHH
;
A
#
# COMPACT_ATOMS: atom_id res chain seq x y z
N ALA A 1 12.01 7.87 11.76
CA ALA A 1 11.81 7.63 10.33
C ALA A 1 12.17 8.88 9.53
N SER A 2 12.68 8.70 8.33
CA SER A 2 13.05 9.82 7.46
C SER A 2 11.80 10.57 6.99
N PRO A 3 11.90 11.90 6.82
CA PRO A 3 10.80 12.66 6.22
C PRO A 3 10.46 12.15 4.82
N PRO A 4 9.18 12.23 4.39
CA PRO A 4 8.78 11.75 3.06
C PRO A 4 9.59 12.35 1.91
N SER A 5 9.96 13.62 1.99
CA SER A 5 10.77 14.28 0.95
C SER A 5 12.15 13.64 0.78
N GLN A 6 12.79 13.22 1.88
CA GLN A 6 14.07 12.54 1.82
C GLN A 6 13.94 11.13 1.23
N ARG A 7 12.84 10.44 1.54
CA ARG A 7 12.57 9.12 0.95
C ARG A 7 12.38 9.21 -0.55
N ILE A 8 11.67 10.19 -1.02
CA ILE A 8 11.46 10.43 -2.45
C ILE A 8 12.79 10.69 -3.15
N ARG A 9 13.65 11.52 -2.56
CA ARG A 9 14.98 11.79 -3.13
C ARG A 9 15.85 10.55 -3.20
N ALA A 10 15.80 9.69 -2.18
CA ALA A 10 16.55 8.45 -2.17
C ALA A 10 16.08 7.51 -3.28
N ILE A 11 14.78 7.39 -3.48
CA ILE A 11 14.20 6.58 -4.55
C ILE A 11 14.64 7.12 -5.91
N GLN A 12 14.54 8.42 -6.13
CA GLN A 12 14.93 9.05 -7.39
C GLN A 12 16.42 8.86 -7.68
N ALA A 13 17.27 8.97 -6.65
CA ALA A 13 18.69 8.76 -6.81
C ALA A 13 19.01 7.32 -7.23
N LEU A 14 18.35 6.34 -6.61
CA LEU A 14 18.52 4.94 -6.98
C LEU A 14 18.07 4.67 -8.42
N GLN A 15 16.94 5.24 -8.82
CA GLN A 15 16.43 5.11 -10.19
C GLN A 15 17.40 5.71 -11.21
N ALA A 16 17.98 6.87 -10.90
CA ALA A 16 18.93 7.54 -11.77
C ALA A 16 20.20 6.72 -11.99
N GLU A 17 20.56 5.87 -11.05
CA GLU A 17 21.70 4.96 -11.17
C GLU A 17 21.35 3.62 -11.83
N GLY A 18 20.11 3.47 -12.29
CA GLY A 18 19.67 2.27 -12.99
C GLY A 18 19.18 1.13 -12.10
N TYR A 19 18.98 1.39 -10.81
CA TYR A 19 18.44 0.36 -9.93
C TYR A 19 16.94 0.16 -10.18
N ASP A 20 16.52 -1.10 -10.12
CA ASP A 20 15.11 -1.47 -10.15
C ASP A 20 14.53 -1.29 -8.75
N VAL A 21 13.74 -0.24 -8.56
CA VAL A 21 13.20 0.13 -7.27
C VAL A 21 11.76 -0.33 -7.11
N ALA A 22 11.50 -1.14 -6.11
CA ALA A 22 10.15 -1.46 -5.64
C ALA A 22 9.92 -0.76 -4.31
N ILE A 23 8.71 -0.25 -4.08
CA ILE A 23 8.39 0.42 -2.81
C ILE A 23 7.34 -0.36 -2.04
N ARG A 24 7.35 -0.18 -0.73
CA ARG A 24 6.36 -0.76 0.18
C ARG A 24 5.59 0.37 0.85
N LEU A 25 4.28 0.39 0.61
CA LEU A 25 3.36 1.34 1.23
C LEU A 25 2.68 0.63 2.41
N SER A 26 3.32 0.64 3.56
CA SER A 26 2.88 -0.12 4.71
C SER A 26 3.10 0.66 6.01
N PRO A 27 2.04 1.01 6.69
CA PRO A 27 0.66 0.97 6.21
C PRO A 27 0.36 2.13 5.25
N ILE A 28 -0.53 1.90 4.28
CA ILE A 28 -1.04 3.00 3.47
C ILE A 28 -2.17 3.68 4.22
N ILE A 29 -2.06 4.99 4.40
CA ILE A 29 -3.07 5.81 5.07
C ILE A 29 -3.38 6.96 4.15
N GLU A 30 -4.62 7.01 3.65
CA GLU A 30 -5.01 7.97 2.62
C GLU A 30 -4.69 9.41 3.02
N GLU A 31 -4.96 9.77 4.27
CA GLU A 31 -4.75 11.13 4.77
C GLU A 31 -3.28 11.57 4.79
N TYR A 32 -2.36 10.61 4.72
CA TYR A 32 -0.92 10.88 4.72
C TYR A 32 -0.30 10.81 3.33
N MET A 33 -1.08 10.48 2.29
CA MET A 33 -0.55 10.23 0.96
C MET A 33 -0.60 11.47 0.07
N ASP A 34 0.45 11.65 -0.72
CA ASP A 34 0.45 12.53 -1.88
C ASP A 34 0.55 11.62 -3.13
N PHE A 35 -0.59 11.27 -3.68
CA PHE A 35 -0.65 10.32 -4.79
C PHE A 35 -0.01 10.87 -6.06
N ASP A 36 -0.08 12.18 -6.30
CA ASP A 36 0.53 12.79 -7.47
C ASP A 36 2.05 12.62 -7.45
N LYS A 37 2.67 12.90 -6.30
CA LYS A 37 4.11 12.69 -6.14
C LYS A 37 4.50 11.23 -6.27
N LEU A 38 3.71 10.34 -5.67
CA LEU A 38 3.95 8.91 -5.77
C LEU A 38 3.93 8.44 -7.22
N ASN A 39 2.91 8.85 -7.96
CA ASN A 39 2.73 8.42 -9.35
C ASN A 39 3.78 9.01 -10.29
N ASP A 40 4.35 10.16 -9.96
CA ASP A 40 5.39 10.80 -10.76
C ASP A 40 6.78 10.16 -10.59
N LEU A 41 6.94 9.24 -9.63
CA LEU A 41 8.24 8.59 -9.39
C LEU A 41 8.65 7.60 -10.48
N GLY A 42 7.73 7.15 -11.32
CA GLY A 42 8.02 6.18 -12.37
C GLY A 42 8.36 4.78 -11.85
N ILE A 43 7.88 4.44 -10.66
CA ILE A 43 8.09 3.13 -10.07
C ILE A 43 7.19 2.11 -10.76
N GLU A 44 7.72 0.92 -11.05
CA GLU A 44 6.96 -0.12 -11.74
C GLU A 44 6.28 -1.11 -10.82
N ARG A 45 6.77 -1.26 -9.58
CA ARG A 45 6.24 -2.25 -8.63
C ARG A 45 6.09 -1.66 -7.25
N CYS A 46 4.99 -2.03 -6.57
CA CYS A 46 4.81 -1.69 -5.16
C CYS A 46 4.03 -2.77 -4.42
N VAL A 47 4.18 -2.77 -3.12
CA VAL A 47 3.37 -3.56 -2.20
C VAL A 47 2.54 -2.60 -1.37
N VAL A 48 1.25 -2.87 -1.26
CA VAL A 48 0.33 -2.06 -0.48
C VAL A 48 -0.21 -2.90 0.67
N GLU A 49 -0.11 -2.35 1.89
CA GLU A 49 -0.69 -2.96 3.07
C GLU A 49 -1.51 -1.91 3.80
N PHE A 50 -2.77 -2.22 4.06
CA PHE A 50 -3.68 -1.27 4.70
C PHE A 50 -3.50 -1.27 6.22
N LEU A 51 -3.76 -0.12 6.82
CA LEU A 51 -3.74 0.03 8.27
C LEU A 51 -4.87 -0.79 8.89
N ARG A 52 -4.54 -1.53 9.93
CA ARG A 52 -5.53 -2.15 10.82
C ARG A 52 -5.46 -1.43 12.17
N VAL A 53 -6.60 -1.19 12.78
CA VAL A 53 -6.67 -0.34 13.96
C VAL A 53 -7.33 -1.04 15.15
N ASN A 54 -6.84 -0.72 16.32
CA ASN A 54 -7.49 -0.98 17.61
C ASN A 54 -7.35 0.29 18.47
N SER A 55 -7.87 0.27 19.68
CA SER A 55 -7.83 1.44 20.55
C SER A 55 -6.41 1.92 20.84
N TRP A 56 -5.44 1.01 20.88
CA TRP A 56 -4.05 1.35 21.16
C TRP A 56 -3.37 1.96 19.91
N ILE A 57 -3.59 1.39 18.74
CA ILE A 57 -2.99 1.87 17.47
C ILE A 57 -3.49 3.26 17.11
N LYS A 58 -4.75 3.58 17.39
CA LYS A 58 -5.32 4.91 17.12
C LYS A 58 -4.52 6.06 17.73
N GLN A 59 -3.83 5.81 18.82
CA GLN A 59 -3.02 6.83 19.50
C GLN A 59 -1.79 7.26 18.68
N TRP A 60 -1.36 6.43 17.74
CA TRP A 60 -0.14 6.66 16.96
C TRP A 60 -0.35 7.44 15.67
N PHE A 61 -1.60 7.55 15.22
CA PHE A 61 -1.90 8.15 13.93
C PHE A 61 -2.89 9.30 14.09
N ARG A 62 -2.41 10.53 13.91
CA ARG A 62 -3.25 11.73 14.02
C ARG A 62 -3.79 12.12 12.66
N GLY A 63 -4.97 12.72 12.64
CA GLY A 63 -5.58 13.23 11.42
C GLY A 63 -6.21 12.16 10.54
N VAL A 64 -6.33 10.94 11.05
CA VAL A 64 -6.96 9.83 10.33
C VAL A 64 -8.41 9.71 10.74
N ASP A 65 -9.30 9.58 9.76
CA ASP A 65 -10.72 9.33 10.02
C ASP A 65 -10.94 7.84 10.29
N PHE A 66 -10.88 7.46 11.56
CA PHE A 66 -11.05 6.07 11.96
C PHE A 66 -12.48 5.57 11.86
N SER A 67 -13.46 6.46 11.67
CA SER A 67 -14.86 6.06 11.51
C SER A 67 -15.09 5.20 10.26
N LYS A 68 -14.18 5.28 9.29
CA LYS A 68 -14.24 4.46 8.08
C LYS A 68 -13.82 3.01 8.31
N TYR A 69 -13.13 2.72 9.40
CA TYR A 69 -12.60 1.39 9.70
C TYR A 69 -13.69 0.56 10.40
N THR A 70 -14.55 -0.04 9.61
CA THR A 70 -15.79 -0.68 10.07
C THR A 70 -15.78 -2.20 10.00
N VAL A 71 -14.82 -2.80 9.32
CA VAL A 71 -14.75 -4.27 9.17
C VAL A 71 -13.92 -4.86 10.27
N ARG A 72 -14.53 -5.69 11.12
CA ARG A 72 -13.84 -6.31 12.25
C ARG A 72 -13.35 -7.70 11.90
N GLN A 73 -12.04 -7.91 12.04
CA GLN A 73 -11.42 -9.23 11.88
C GLN A 73 -10.11 -9.30 12.67
N GLY A 74 -9.87 -10.42 13.34
CA GLY A 74 -8.62 -10.67 14.05
C GLY A 74 -8.34 -9.71 15.20
N GLY A 75 -9.36 -9.15 15.83
CA GLY A 75 -9.19 -8.20 16.92
C GLY A 75 -8.90 -6.77 16.48
N TYR A 76 -8.96 -6.51 15.18
CA TYR A 76 -8.71 -5.18 14.60
C TYR A 76 -9.90 -4.75 13.76
N TYR A 77 -9.97 -3.43 13.51
CA TYR A 77 -10.90 -2.86 12.56
C TYR A 77 -10.16 -2.49 11.28
N HIS A 78 -10.78 -2.75 10.15
CA HIS A 78 -10.21 -2.55 8.81
C HIS A 78 -11.13 -1.69 7.96
N LEU A 79 -10.57 -1.05 6.93
CA LEU A 79 -11.39 -0.39 5.92
C LEU A 79 -12.24 -1.42 5.17
N PRO A 80 -13.46 -1.04 4.74
CA PRO A 80 -14.23 -1.88 3.82
C PRO A 80 -13.52 -2.04 2.47
N LEU A 81 -13.78 -3.14 1.79
CA LEU A 81 -13.16 -3.41 0.49
C LEU A 81 -13.39 -2.26 -0.50
N LYS A 82 -14.57 -1.67 -0.52
CA LYS A 82 -14.90 -0.55 -1.40
C LYS A 82 -13.96 0.64 -1.19
N GLU A 83 -13.66 0.98 0.05
CA GLU A 83 -12.72 2.06 0.37
C GLU A 83 -11.29 1.69 -0.03
N LYS A 84 -10.90 0.44 0.18
CA LYS A 84 -9.59 -0.06 -0.24
C LYS A 84 -9.43 0.00 -1.76
N GLN A 85 -10.46 -0.39 -2.50
CA GLN A 85 -10.47 -0.31 -3.97
C GLN A 85 -10.29 1.13 -4.44
N ARG A 86 -10.99 2.07 -3.82
CA ARG A 86 -10.89 3.49 -4.15
C ARG A 86 -9.46 4.02 -3.95
N ILE A 87 -8.80 3.63 -2.88
CA ILE A 87 -7.42 4.04 -2.61
C ILE A 87 -6.46 3.42 -3.64
N VAL A 88 -6.61 2.14 -3.92
CA VAL A 88 -5.75 1.43 -4.88
C VAL A 88 -5.87 2.01 -6.28
N GLU A 89 -7.06 2.46 -6.67
CA GLU A 89 -7.28 3.10 -7.97
C GLU A 89 -6.50 4.41 -8.13
N LYS A 90 -6.15 5.08 -7.03
CA LYS A 90 -5.33 6.29 -7.06
C LYS A 90 -3.85 6.00 -7.27
N ILE A 91 -3.43 4.77 -7.12
CA ILE A 91 -2.04 4.35 -7.30
C ILE A 91 -1.86 3.88 -8.74
N HIS A 92 -1.11 4.65 -9.53
CA HIS A 92 -0.90 4.37 -10.96
C HIS A 92 0.42 3.64 -11.21
N ILE A 93 0.81 2.77 -10.29
CA ILE A 93 1.99 1.92 -10.45
C ILE A 93 1.56 0.63 -11.15
N PRO A 94 2.25 0.22 -12.24
CA PRO A 94 1.78 -0.89 -13.08
C PRO A 94 1.60 -2.21 -12.35
N GLN A 95 2.52 -2.56 -11.46
CA GLN A 95 2.45 -3.82 -10.71
C GLN A 95 2.22 -3.53 -9.24
N LYS A 96 0.99 -3.70 -8.82
CA LYS A 96 0.59 -3.53 -7.41
C LYS A 96 0.27 -4.88 -6.82
N THR A 97 0.85 -5.18 -5.66
CA THR A 97 0.49 -6.34 -4.87
C THR A 97 -0.11 -5.85 -3.56
N ILE A 98 -1.29 -6.33 -3.26
CA ILE A 98 -1.99 -5.96 -2.04
C ILE A 98 -1.78 -7.06 -1.01
N CYS A 99 -1.12 -6.70 0.07
CA CYS A 99 -0.92 -7.58 1.22
C CYS A 99 -2.10 -7.38 2.16
N GLU A 100 -2.93 -8.41 2.34
CA GLU A 100 -4.24 -8.26 2.94
C GLU A 100 -4.47 -9.25 4.06
N ASP A 101 -5.01 -8.77 5.19
CA ASP A 101 -5.33 -9.60 6.34
C ASP A 101 -6.77 -10.12 6.33
N VAL A 102 -7.70 -9.37 5.72
CA VAL A 102 -9.11 -9.75 5.68
C VAL A 102 -9.31 -10.77 4.56
N THR A 103 -9.72 -11.99 4.92
CA THR A 103 -9.79 -13.12 4.00
C THR A 103 -10.61 -12.85 2.74
N GLU A 104 -11.78 -12.26 2.90
CA GLU A 104 -12.67 -11.97 1.77
C GLU A 104 -12.07 -10.91 0.84
N HIS A 105 -11.38 -9.92 1.40
CA HIS A 105 -10.70 -8.90 0.61
C HIS A 105 -9.48 -9.48 -0.10
N TYR A 106 -8.76 -10.39 0.54
CA TYR A 106 -7.61 -11.06 -0.05
C TYR A 106 -8.00 -11.82 -1.33
N GLN A 107 -9.14 -12.50 -1.31
CA GLN A 107 -9.61 -13.22 -2.50
C GLN A 107 -9.82 -12.29 -3.69
N PHE A 108 -10.35 -11.09 -3.45
CA PHE A 108 -10.52 -10.09 -4.50
C PHE A 108 -9.18 -9.65 -5.08
N TRP A 109 -8.22 -9.33 -4.22
CA TRP A 109 -6.90 -8.87 -4.68
C TRP A 109 -6.17 -9.95 -5.45
N ARG A 110 -6.23 -11.18 -4.98
CA ARG A 110 -5.62 -12.32 -5.65
C ARG A 110 -6.19 -12.52 -7.04
N ASP A 111 -7.48 -12.36 -7.21
CA ASP A 111 -8.15 -12.68 -8.47
C ASP A 111 -8.06 -11.53 -9.48
N PHE A 112 -8.01 -10.28 -9.01
CA PHE A 112 -8.18 -9.11 -9.89
C PHE A 112 -7.00 -8.13 -9.91
N VAL A 113 -6.11 -8.15 -8.94
CA VAL A 113 -5.07 -7.13 -8.81
C VAL A 113 -3.67 -7.73 -8.74
N ASN A 114 -3.43 -8.69 -7.86
CA ASN A 114 -2.08 -9.20 -7.59
C ASN A 114 -1.52 -9.94 -8.80
N PRO A 115 -0.37 -9.51 -9.33
CA PRO A 115 0.21 -10.12 -10.53
C PRO A 115 0.77 -11.51 -10.29
N ASN A 116 1.25 -11.78 -9.07
CA ASN A 116 1.77 -13.09 -8.68
C ASN A 116 0.97 -13.60 -7.49
N LYS A 117 0.14 -14.60 -7.74
CA LYS A 117 -0.77 -15.14 -6.72
C LYS A 117 -0.05 -15.87 -5.58
N GLU A 118 1.18 -16.30 -5.80
CA GLU A 118 1.97 -17.01 -4.80
C GLU A 118 2.85 -16.08 -3.98
N ASP A 119 3.17 -14.91 -4.49
CA ASP A 119 4.04 -13.93 -3.83
C ASP A 119 3.24 -12.70 -3.42
N CYS A 120 2.64 -12.75 -2.26
CA CYS A 120 1.81 -11.66 -1.75
C CYS A 120 2.60 -10.39 -1.45
N CYS A 121 3.92 -10.47 -1.38
CA CYS A 121 4.75 -9.31 -1.07
C CYS A 121 5.43 -8.72 -2.31
N ASN A 122 5.21 -9.30 -3.48
CA ASN A 122 5.77 -8.83 -4.75
C ASN A 122 7.30 -8.59 -4.68
N LEU A 123 7.99 -9.45 -3.94
CA LEU A 123 9.43 -9.33 -3.74
C LEU A 123 10.25 -10.00 -4.82
N ARG A 124 9.66 -10.96 -5.54
CA ARG A 124 10.33 -11.63 -6.63
C ARG A 124 10.18 -10.82 -7.90
N LYS A 125 11.28 -10.72 -8.64
CA LYS A 125 11.17 -10.21 -10.00
C LYS A 125 10.33 -11.18 -10.80
N THR A 126 9.27 -10.66 -11.38
CA THR A 126 8.55 -11.43 -12.35
C THR A 126 9.44 -11.54 -13.58
N HIS A 127 9.78 -12.70 -13.89
CA HIS A 127 10.49 -12.90 -15.04
C HIS A 127 9.62 -13.23 -16.10
N HIS A 128 9.82 -12.80 -16.82
CA HIS A 128 9.76 -12.98 -17.64
C HIS A 128 10.16 -13.68 -18.67
#